data_2f6c8f2272ecc0fc0bb4c33e2ba85c5a
#
_entry.id   2f6c8f2272ecc0fc0bb4c33e2ba85c5a
#
_cell.length_a   1.000
_cell.length_b   1.000
_cell.length_c   1.000
_cell.angle_alpha   90.00
_cell.angle_beta   90.00
_cell.angle_gamma   90.00
#
_symmetry.space_group_name_H-M   'P 1'
#
loop_
_entity.id
_entity.type
_entity.pdbx_description
1 polymer ?
#
loop_
_entity_poly.entity_id
_entity_poly.type
_entity_poly.pdbx_seq_one_letter_code
_entity_poly.pdbx_strand_id
1 'polypeptide(L)'
;MKKYLTEFIGTMFLVLIIGLTQNPLAIGFGLTVLVYMGAHISGAHYNPVVSLAMFINKEIRGIDFFKYITAQILGATFAAYLVFTLSSNMTIQPSLEESIYQIILAEVLFTYLLVLVILNVACHPRLKDNSFYGLAIGLTVMAGAYSVGGLSGGVFNPAVSIGPSIIDLISGYGVSQYFTWYYIVAPIIGSLIAVLHFNFIIKK
;
A
#
# COMPACT_ATOMS: atom_id res chain seq x y z
N MET A 1 -15.76 13.47 -6.38
CA MET A 1 -14.50 14.14 -6.70
C MET A 1 -13.57 14.26 -5.50
N LYS A 2 -13.99 14.75 -4.34
CA LYS A 2 -13.17 14.91 -3.14
C LYS A 2 -12.40 13.64 -2.74
N LYS A 3 -13.06 12.48 -2.67
CA LYS A 3 -12.44 11.21 -2.27
C LYS A 3 -11.31 10.73 -3.21
N TYR A 4 -11.42 10.95 -4.53
CA TYR A 4 -10.36 10.56 -5.46
C TYR A 4 -9.13 11.48 -5.34
N LEU A 5 -9.36 12.78 -5.09
CA LEU A 5 -8.27 13.70 -4.80
C LEU A 5 -7.58 13.34 -3.48
N THR A 6 -8.32 12.90 -2.47
CA THR A 6 -7.75 12.42 -1.20
C THR A 6 -6.90 11.17 -1.40
N GLU A 7 -7.36 10.22 -2.22
CA GLU A 7 -6.57 9.03 -2.56
C GLU A 7 -5.29 9.39 -3.33
N PHE A 8 -5.37 10.31 -4.29
CA PHE A 8 -4.20 10.83 -5.00
C PHE A 8 -3.20 11.47 -4.04
N ILE A 9 -3.63 12.42 -3.21
CA ILE A 9 -2.77 13.15 -2.28
C ILE A 9 -2.17 12.22 -1.23
N GLY A 10 -2.99 11.34 -0.63
CA GLY A 10 -2.51 10.41 0.40
C GLY A 10 -1.50 9.42 -0.15
N THR A 11 -1.74 8.84 -1.33
CA THR A 11 -0.77 7.95 -1.97
C THR A 11 0.49 8.71 -2.41
N MET A 12 0.34 9.92 -2.92
CA MET A 12 1.46 10.79 -3.26
C MET A 12 2.38 11.02 -2.06
N PHE A 13 1.84 11.46 -0.92
CA PHE A 13 2.68 11.68 0.27
C PHE A 13 3.24 10.38 0.86
N LEU A 14 2.49 9.28 0.81
CA LEU A 14 3.01 7.97 1.24
C LEU A 14 4.26 7.58 0.45
N VAL A 15 4.17 7.61 -0.89
CA VAL A 15 5.29 7.26 -1.77
C VAL A 15 6.44 8.27 -1.67
N LEU A 16 6.13 9.56 -1.48
CA LEU A 16 7.14 10.59 -1.26
C LEU A 16 7.93 10.33 0.03
N ILE A 17 7.26 9.99 1.13
CA ILE A 17 7.91 9.63 2.40
C ILE A 17 8.79 8.39 2.20
N ILE A 18 8.28 7.35 1.53
CA ILE A 18 9.05 6.13 1.24
C ILE A 18 10.32 6.48 0.46
N GLY A 19 10.19 7.23 -0.63
CA GLY A 19 11.31 7.53 -1.52
C GLY A 19 12.38 8.43 -0.91
N LEU A 20 11.98 9.37 -0.04
CA LEU A 20 12.92 10.31 0.58
C LEU A 20 13.57 9.76 1.86
N THR A 21 12.93 8.82 2.57
CA THR A 21 13.45 8.38 3.87
C THR A 21 13.93 6.94 3.89
N GLN A 22 13.23 6.04 3.20
CA GLN A 22 13.41 4.57 3.28
C GLN A 22 13.43 4.04 4.73
N ASN A 23 12.91 4.83 5.67
CA ASN A 23 12.93 4.53 7.10
C ASN A 23 11.56 3.98 7.52
N PRO A 24 11.48 2.71 8.00
CA PRO A 24 10.21 2.09 8.38
C PRO A 24 9.42 2.87 9.44
N LEU A 25 10.12 3.53 10.38
CA LEU A 25 9.49 4.35 11.41
C LEU A 25 8.77 5.56 10.78
N ALA A 26 9.46 6.29 9.89
CA ALA A 26 8.90 7.45 9.20
C ALA A 26 7.73 7.04 8.29
N ILE A 27 7.84 5.91 7.59
CA ILE A 27 6.80 5.36 6.72
C ILE A 27 5.55 5.00 7.53
N GLY A 28 5.70 4.28 8.64
CA GLY A 28 4.58 3.85 9.45
C GLY A 28 3.84 5.01 10.13
N PHE A 29 4.57 5.95 10.75
CA PHE A 29 3.94 7.15 11.32
C PHE A 29 3.38 8.07 10.24
N GLY A 30 4.05 8.19 9.08
CA GLY A 30 3.54 8.90 7.92
C GLY A 30 2.20 8.35 7.46
N LEU A 31 2.11 7.03 7.28
CA LEU A 31 0.83 6.38 6.94
C LEU A 31 -0.24 6.61 8.01
N THR A 32 0.12 6.51 9.31
CA THR A 32 -0.80 6.82 10.43
C THR A 32 -1.44 8.20 10.25
N VAL A 33 -0.63 9.22 10.04
CA VAL A 33 -1.09 10.62 9.87
C VAL A 33 -1.94 10.77 8.62
N LEU A 34 -1.53 10.15 7.49
CA LEU A 34 -2.27 10.19 6.23
C LEU A 34 -3.64 9.50 6.36
N VAL A 35 -3.72 8.39 7.11
CA VAL A 35 -5.00 7.71 7.38
C VAL A 35 -5.92 8.62 8.19
N TYR A 36 -5.44 9.26 9.24
CA TYR A 36 -6.24 10.22 10.00
C TYR A 36 -6.67 11.43 9.17
N MET A 37 -5.80 11.92 8.26
CA MET A 37 -6.12 13.02 7.35
C MET A 37 -7.26 12.68 6.38
N GLY A 38 -7.30 11.45 5.85
CA GLY A 38 -8.15 11.12 4.71
C GLY A 38 -9.31 10.19 4.98
N ALA A 39 -9.32 9.44 6.09
CA ALA A 39 -10.30 8.37 6.32
C ALA A 39 -11.76 8.86 6.28
N HIS A 40 -12.05 10.02 6.85
CA HIS A 40 -13.39 10.62 6.87
C HIS A 40 -13.87 11.12 5.48
N ILE A 41 -12.98 11.17 4.45
CA ILE A 41 -13.29 11.65 3.10
C ILE A 41 -13.35 10.50 2.11
N SER A 42 -12.32 9.63 2.10
CA SER A 42 -12.17 8.56 1.11
C SER A 42 -12.15 7.15 1.70
N GLY A 43 -11.97 7.02 3.00
CA GLY A 43 -11.60 5.77 3.66
C GLY A 43 -10.08 5.58 3.75
N ALA A 44 -9.28 6.47 3.14
CA ALA A 44 -7.81 6.47 3.19
C ALA A 44 -7.21 5.11 2.80
N HIS A 45 -7.57 4.59 1.63
CA HIS A 45 -7.04 3.31 1.15
C HIS A 45 -5.56 3.42 0.77
N TYR A 46 -5.21 4.39 -0.08
CA TYR A 46 -3.85 4.69 -0.57
C TYR A 46 -3.10 3.48 -1.14
N ASN A 47 -3.84 2.43 -1.46
CA ASN A 47 -3.32 1.14 -1.87
C ASN A 47 -4.35 0.39 -2.73
N PRO A 48 -4.03 -0.05 -3.95
CA PRO A 48 -4.93 -0.79 -4.82
C PRO A 48 -5.50 -2.07 -4.21
N VAL A 49 -4.70 -2.81 -3.42
CA VAL A 49 -5.20 -4.07 -2.82
C VAL A 49 -6.06 -3.83 -1.58
N VAL A 50 -5.90 -2.72 -0.89
CA VAL A 50 -6.85 -2.26 0.13
C VAL A 50 -8.17 -1.88 -0.54
N SER A 51 -8.13 -1.15 -1.66
CA SER A 51 -9.32 -0.82 -2.44
C SER A 51 -10.02 -2.08 -2.96
N LEU A 52 -9.27 -3.11 -3.37
CA LEU A 52 -9.80 -4.42 -3.77
C LEU A 52 -10.52 -5.09 -2.60
N ALA A 53 -9.92 -5.15 -1.42
CA ALA A 53 -10.52 -5.72 -0.23
C ALA A 53 -11.85 -5.02 0.14
N MET A 54 -11.84 -3.69 0.12
CA MET A 54 -13.04 -2.88 0.40
C MET A 54 -14.14 -3.08 -0.65
N PHE A 55 -13.76 -3.25 -1.92
CA PHE A 55 -14.72 -3.55 -2.98
C PHE A 55 -15.35 -4.93 -2.80
N ILE A 56 -14.54 -5.97 -2.53
CA ILE A 56 -15.06 -7.32 -2.29
C ILE A 56 -15.95 -7.36 -1.04
N ASN A 57 -15.57 -6.62 0.00
CA ASN A 57 -16.36 -6.51 1.24
C ASN A 57 -17.57 -5.56 1.11
N LYS A 58 -17.84 -5.01 -0.08
CA LYS A 58 -18.99 -4.12 -0.42
C LYS A 58 -18.97 -2.77 0.31
N GLU A 59 -17.82 -2.31 0.78
CA GLU A 59 -17.64 -1.00 1.41
C GLU A 59 -17.54 0.14 0.38
N ILE A 60 -17.11 -0.18 -0.86
CA ILE A 60 -17.09 0.77 -1.99
C ILE A 60 -17.75 0.17 -3.24
N ARG A 61 -18.25 1.04 -4.13
CA ARG A 61 -18.84 0.63 -5.41
C ARG A 61 -17.75 0.31 -6.44
N GLY A 62 -18.08 -0.53 -7.44
CA GLY A 62 -17.14 -0.91 -8.50
C GLY A 62 -16.56 0.28 -9.27
N ILE A 63 -17.36 1.31 -9.55
CA ILE A 63 -16.85 2.53 -10.21
C ILE A 63 -15.85 3.30 -9.33
N ASP A 64 -16.05 3.28 -8.01
CA ASP A 64 -15.14 3.92 -7.07
C ASP A 64 -13.82 3.16 -6.97
N PHE A 65 -13.86 1.82 -7.01
CA PHE A 65 -12.69 0.95 -7.04
C PHE A 65 -11.73 1.33 -8.17
N PHE A 66 -12.20 1.40 -9.42
CA PHE A 66 -11.35 1.76 -10.55
C PHE A 66 -10.79 3.19 -10.44
N LYS A 67 -11.62 4.15 -10.00
CA LYS A 67 -11.18 5.53 -9.81
C LYS A 67 -10.17 5.69 -8.68
N TYR A 68 -10.28 4.87 -7.62
CA TYR A 68 -9.30 4.85 -6.53
C TYR A 68 -7.95 4.35 -7.03
N ILE A 69 -7.91 3.20 -7.71
CA ILE A 69 -6.67 2.67 -8.29
C ILE A 69 -6.00 3.68 -9.21
N THR A 70 -6.78 4.31 -10.10
CA THR A 70 -6.25 5.34 -10.99
C THR A 70 -5.64 6.52 -10.22
N ALA A 71 -6.35 7.04 -9.22
CA ALA A 71 -5.88 8.15 -8.38
C ALA A 71 -4.60 7.76 -7.60
N GLN A 72 -4.56 6.55 -7.04
CA GLN A 72 -3.42 6.02 -6.30
C GLN A 72 -2.18 5.87 -7.20
N ILE A 73 -2.32 5.28 -8.38
CA ILE A 73 -1.20 5.12 -9.33
C ILE A 73 -0.70 6.48 -9.79
N LEU A 74 -1.58 7.41 -10.15
CA LEU A 74 -1.18 8.76 -10.54
C LEU A 74 -0.48 9.50 -9.39
N GLY A 75 -0.97 9.39 -8.16
CA GLY A 75 -0.33 9.95 -6.97
C GLY A 75 1.06 9.38 -6.74
N ALA A 76 1.20 8.06 -6.83
CA ALA A 76 2.48 7.37 -6.70
C ALA A 76 3.48 7.77 -7.80
N THR A 77 3.03 7.87 -9.05
CA THR A 77 3.87 8.30 -10.18
C THR A 77 4.34 9.73 -10.00
N PHE A 78 3.45 10.63 -9.59
CA PHE A 78 3.82 12.02 -9.32
C PHE A 78 4.81 12.13 -8.15
N ALA A 79 4.61 11.35 -7.08
CA ALA A 79 5.57 11.29 -5.97
C ALA A 79 6.95 10.79 -6.41
N ALA A 80 7.01 9.73 -7.23
CA ALA A 80 8.27 9.22 -7.75
C ALA A 80 9.01 10.27 -8.60
N TYR A 81 8.28 11.05 -9.39
CA TYR A 81 8.84 12.20 -10.12
C TYR A 81 9.40 13.26 -9.15
N LEU A 82 8.70 13.58 -8.07
CA LEU A 82 9.20 14.50 -7.04
C LEU A 82 10.44 13.95 -6.33
N VAL A 83 10.48 12.66 -6.00
CA VAL A 83 11.68 12.01 -5.43
C VAL A 83 12.86 12.13 -6.40
N PHE A 84 12.64 11.81 -7.68
CA PHE A 84 13.66 11.95 -8.71
C PHE A 84 14.22 13.38 -8.79
N THR A 85 13.35 14.40 -8.64
CA THR A 85 13.73 15.80 -8.70
C THR A 85 14.46 16.29 -7.44
N LEU A 86 14.03 15.80 -6.24
CA LEU A 86 14.52 16.28 -4.95
C LEU A 86 15.74 15.54 -4.43
N SER A 87 15.94 14.30 -4.83
CA SER A 87 16.96 13.42 -4.28
C SER A 87 17.69 12.65 -5.39
N SER A 88 17.12 11.51 -5.77
CA SER A 88 17.69 10.63 -6.79
C SER A 88 16.60 9.70 -7.32
N ASN A 89 16.95 8.80 -8.25
CA ASN A 89 16.00 7.81 -8.73
C ASN A 89 15.52 6.89 -7.58
N MET A 90 14.23 6.59 -7.58
CA MET A 90 13.60 5.65 -6.66
C MET A 90 13.44 4.30 -7.35
N THR A 91 14.33 3.37 -7.07
CA THR A 91 14.26 2.01 -7.61
C THR A 91 13.56 1.10 -6.61
N ILE A 92 12.55 0.37 -7.06
CA ILE A 92 11.84 -0.65 -6.28
C ILE A 92 12.31 -2.02 -6.74
N GLN A 93 13.13 -2.66 -5.91
CA GLN A 93 13.65 -4.01 -6.16
C GLN A 93 13.78 -4.78 -4.85
N PRO A 94 13.60 -6.10 -4.87
CA PRO A 94 13.90 -6.96 -3.73
C PRO A 94 15.41 -7.17 -3.58
N SER A 95 15.82 -7.82 -2.51
CA SER A 95 17.17 -8.38 -2.42
C SER A 95 17.41 -9.37 -3.56
N LEU A 96 18.52 -9.22 -4.28
CA LEU A 96 18.90 -10.12 -5.37
C LEU A 96 19.54 -11.44 -4.85
N GLU A 97 19.81 -11.53 -3.57
CA GLU A 97 20.34 -12.73 -2.91
C GLU A 97 19.23 -13.71 -2.53
N GLU A 98 17.99 -13.23 -2.49
CA GLU A 98 16.84 -14.01 -2.04
C GLU A 98 16.09 -14.68 -3.21
N SER A 99 15.49 -15.83 -2.95
CA SER A 99 14.68 -16.50 -3.96
C SER A 99 13.35 -15.80 -4.21
N ILE A 100 12.82 -15.91 -5.43
CA ILE A 100 11.49 -15.40 -5.79
C ILE A 100 10.42 -15.89 -4.82
N TYR A 101 10.52 -17.16 -4.38
CA TYR A 101 9.59 -17.75 -3.42
C TYR A 101 9.56 -17.00 -2.08
N GLN A 102 10.74 -16.68 -1.53
CA GLN A 102 10.86 -15.94 -0.26
C GLN A 102 10.27 -14.53 -0.40
N ILE A 103 10.57 -13.84 -1.50
CA ILE A 103 10.07 -12.49 -1.79
C ILE A 103 8.54 -12.50 -1.88
N ILE A 104 7.97 -13.38 -2.70
CA ILE A 104 6.52 -13.50 -2.89
C ILE A 104 5.83 -13.87 -1.56
N LEU A 105 6.39 -14.81 -0.81
CA LEU A 105 5.82 -15.22 0.48
C LEU A 105 5.80 -14.07 1.49
N ALA A 106 6.88 -13.29 1.59
CA ALA A 106 6.96 -12.13 2.46
C ALA A 106 5.89 -11.09 2.12
N GLU A 107 5.76 -10.73 0.84
CA GLU A 107 4.75 -9.77 0.37
C GLU A 107 3.32 -10.27 0.58
N VAL A 108 3.04 -11.58 0.36
CA VAL A 108 1.73 -12.19 0.65
C VAL A 108 1.39 -12.08 2.13
N LEU A 109 2.31 -12.51 3.02
CA LEU A 109 2.06 -12.58 4.46
C LEU A 109 1.83 -11.19 5.06
N PHE A 110 2.65 -10.20 4.72
CA PHE A 110 2.52 -8.87 5.32
C PHE A 110 1.40 -8.04 4.67
N THR A 111 1.07 -8.28 3.40
CA THR A 111 -0.16 -7.72 2.81
C THR A 111 -1.41 -8.35 3.42
N TYR A 112 -1.41 -9.67 3.64
CA TYR A 112 -2.50 -10.34 4.35
C TYR A 112 -2.70 -9.73 5.74
N LEU A 113 -1.63 -9.56 6.52
CA LEU A 113 -1.71 -8.95 7.84
C LEU A 113 -2.26 -7.52 7.78
N LEU A 114 -1.73 -6.70 6.87
CA LEU A 114 -2.16 -5.31 6.68
C LEU A 114 -3.65 -5.23 6.37
N VAL A 115 -4.11 -5.97 5.37
CA VAL A 115 -5.52 -5.95 4.95
C VAL A 115 -6.43 -6.51 6.05
N LEU A 116 -5.99 -7.55 6.76
CA LEU A 116 -6.76 -8.12 7.86
C LEU A 116 -6.91 -7.11 9.02
N VAL A 117 -5.85 -6.39 9.37
CA VAL A 117 -5.90 -5.32 10.38
C VAL A 117 -6.89 -4.24 9.94
N ILE A 118 -6.78 -3.76 8.69
CA ILE A 118 -7.68 -2.73 8.14
C ILE A 118 -9.14 -3.18 8.22
N LEU A 119 -9.46 -4.39 7.76
CA LEU A 119 -10.83 -4.92 7.81
C LEU A 119 -11.36 -5.01 9.25
N ASN A 120 -10.51 -5.37 10.21
CA ASN A 120 -10.92 -5.40 11.61
C ASN A 120 -11.17 -4.00 12.18
N VAL A 121 -10.22 -3.08 12.06
CA VAL A 121 -10.33 -1.78 12.72
C VAL A 121 -11.28 -0.82 12.00
N ALA A 122 -11.51 -0.98 10.69
CA ALA A 122 -12.35 -0.09 9.89
C ALA A 122 -13.73 -0.66 9.55
N CYS A 123 -13.89 -1.99 9.44
CA CYS A 123 -15.14 -2.59 8.95
C CYS A 123 -15.85 -3.48 9.98
N HIS A 124 -15.15 -3.98 11.00
CA HIS A 124 -15.78 -4.87 11.97
C HIS A 124 -16.75 -4.11 12.87
N PRO A 125 -18.03 -4.55 13.03
CA PRO A 125 -19.06 -3.80 13.75
C PRO A 125 -18.69 -3.39 15.17
N ARG A 126 -17.87 -4.18 15.86
CA ARG A 126 -17.44 -3.90 17.25
C ARG A 126 -16.27 -2.91 17.34
N LEU A 127 -15.58 -2.61 16.23
CA LEU A 127 -14.35 -1.83 16.21
C LEU A 127 -14.42 -0.59 15.31
N LYS A 128 -15.40 -0.47 14.41
CA LYS A 128 -15.48 0.59 13.39
C LYS A 128 -15.46 2.02 13.94
N ASP A 129 -15.86 2.22 15.19
CA ASP A 129 -15.93 3.54 15.81
C ASP A 129 -14.73 3.82 16.74
N ASN A 130 -13.64 3.05 16.61
CA ASN A 130 -12.42 3.25 17.39
C ASN A 130 -11.64 4.50 16.93
N SER A 131 -10.79 5.04 17.82
CA SER A 131 -9.91 6.18 17.53
C SER A 131 -8.48 5.78 17.16
N PHE A 132 -8.12 4.50 17.24
CA PHE A 132 -6.76 4.00 17.02
C PHE A 132 -6.52 3.38 15.64
N TYR A 133 -7.53 3.36 14.74
CA TYR A 133 -7.46 2.69 13.44
C TYR A 133 -6.24 3.13 12.61
N GLY A 134 -5.95 4.42 12.55
CA GLY A 134 -4.81 4.93 11.79
C GLY A 134 -3.47 4.46 12.37
N LEU A 135 -3.36 4.44 13.70
CA LEU A 135 -2.15 3.95 14.38
C LEU A 135 -1.96 2.45 14.13
N ALA A 136 -3.02 1.65 14.26
CA ALA A 136 -2.95 0.22 14.00
C ALA A 136 -2.49 -0.08 12.57
N ILE A 137 -3.03 0.63 11.56
CA ILE A 137 -2.67 0.47 10.14
C ILE A 137 -1.21 0.87 9.90
N GLY A 138 -0.80 2.05 10.36
CA GLY A 138 0.56 2.54 10.15
C GLY A 138 1.62 1.69 10.84
N LEU A 139 1.36 1.25 12.09
CA LEU A 139 2.27 0.35 12.81
C LEU A 139 2.38 -1.03 12.17
N THR A 140 1.33 -1.51 11.51
CA THR A 140 1.40 -2.77 10.75
C THR A 140 2.36 -2.65 9.57
N VAL A 141 2.28 -1.56 8.80
CA VAL A 141 3.24 -1.30 7.72
C VAL A 141 4.65 -1.13 8.25
N MET A 142 4.83 -0.41 9.35
CA MET A 142 6.13 -0.25 10.01
C MET A 142 6.74 -1.60 10.41
N ALA A 143 5.95 -2.45 11.08
CA ALA A 143 6.38 -3.78 11.49
C ALA A 143 6.78 -4.65 10.29
N GLY A 144 5.97 -4.63 9.22
CA GLY A 144 6.29 -5.33 7.97
C GLY A 144 7.58 -4.83 7.33
N ALA A 145 7.74 -3.53 7.21
CA ALA A 145 8.94 -2.92 6.62
C ALA A 145 10.21 -3.24 7.43
N TYR A 146 10.15 -3.26 8.76
CA TYR A 146 11.27 -3.73 9.58
C TYR A 146 11.54 -5.23 9.44
N SER A 147 10.49 -6.04 9.29
CA SER A 147 10.62 -7.50 9.27
C SER A 147 11.16 -8.03 7.94
N VAL A 148 10.68 -7.50 6.83
CA VAL A 148 10.97 -8.05 5.49
C VAL A 148 11.43 -6.99 4.47
N GLY A 149 11.67 -5.76 4.89
CA GLY A 149 12.14 -4.71 3.99
C GLY A 149 13.49 -5.04 3.35
N GLY A 150 14.41 -5.62 4.12
CA GLY A 150 15.71 -6.08 3.60
C GLY A 150 15.62 -7.28 2.65
N LEU A 151 14.53 -8.05 2.71
CA LEU A 151 14.30 -9.23 1.89
C LEU A 151 13.52 -8.89 0.61
N SER A 152 12.29 -8.36 0.77
CA SER A 152 11.37 -8.12 -0.35
C SER A 152 11.27 -6.66 -0.77
N GLY A 153 11.80 -5.75 0.01
CA GLY A 153 11.51 -4.32 -0.12
C GLY A 153 10.36 -3.84 0.78
N GLY A 154 9.53 -4.77 1.31
CA GLY A 154 8.42 -4.44 2.21
C GLY A 154 7.38 -3.52 1.58
N VAL A 155 6.98 -3.80 0.36
CA VAL A 155 6.18 -2.89 -0.47
C VAL A 155 4.69 -2.97 -0.15
N PHE A 156 4.10 -4.17 -0.07
CA PHE A 156 2.70 -4.46 0.30
C PHE A 156 1.63 -3.64 -0.45
N ASN A 157 2.01 -2.96 -1.51
CA ASN A 157 1.19 -1.95 -2.17
C ASN A 157 1.55 -1.83 -3.65
N PRO A 158 0.69 -2.27 -4.58
CA PRO A 158 0.96 -2.14 -6.02
C PRO A 158 1.24 -0.72 -6.50
N ALA A 159 0.63 0.31 -5.90
CA ALA A 159 0.88 1.69 -6.32
C ALA A 159 2.30 2.15 -5.97
N VAL A 160 2.84 1.69 -4.82
CA VAL A 160 4.23 1.96 -4.38
C VAL A 160 5.25 1.33 -5.33
N SER A 161 4.88 0.27 -6.05
CA SER A 161 5.74 -0.32 -7.08
C SER A 161 5.52 0.29 -8.46
N ILE A 162 4.26 0.41 -8.92
CA ILE A 162 3.94 0.84 -10.29
C ILE A 162 4.39 2.28 -10.54
N GLY A 163 4.10 3.21 -9.61
CA GLY A 163 4.44 4.63 -9.77
C GLY A 163 5.94 4.87 -9.96
N PRO A 164 6.79 4.40 -9.03
CA PRO A 164 8.25 4.47 -9.19
C PRO A 164 8.76 3.74 -10.43
N SER A 165 8.21 2.57 -10.80
CA SER A 165 8.62 1.84 -12.00
C SER A 165 8.40 2.63 -13.28
N ILE A 166 7.33 3.43 -13.36
CA ILE A 166 7.09 4.31 -14.52
C ILE A 166 8.18 5.38 -14.63
N ILE A 167 8.53 6.03 -13.53
CA ILE A 167 9.56 7.08 -13.53
C ILE A 167 10.96 6.49 -13.74
N ASP A 168 11.26 5.35 -13.12
CA ASP A 168 12.51 4.62 -13.30
C ASP A 168 12.74 4.25 -14.79
N LEU A 169 11.68 3.78 -15.46
CA LEU A 169 11.73 3.50 -16.90
C LEU A 169 11.96 4.76 -17.74
N ILE A 170 11.28 5.85 -17.44
CA ILE A 170 11.40 7.12 -18.18
C ILE A 170 12.76 7.77 -17.94
N SER A 171 13.32 7.66 -16.74
CA SER A 171 14.64 8.21 -16.40
C SER A 171 15.81 7.41 -16.99
N GLY A 172 15.54 6.26 -17.61
CA GLY A 172 16.53 5.46 -18.33
C GLY A 172 17.24 4.36 -17.54
N TYR A 173 16.90 4.19 -16.24
CA TYR A 173 17.45 3.09 -15.44
C TYR A 173 16.68 1.78 -15.66
N GLY A 174 15.35 1.81 -15.54
CA GLY A 174 14.45 0.72 -15.94
C GLY A 174 14.60 -0.59 -15.14
N VAL A 175 15.10 -0.54 -13.90
CA VAL A 175 15.33 -1.74 -13.07
C VAL A 175 14.03 -2.21 -12.44
N SER A 176 13.23 -1.30 -11.88
CA SER A 176 12.02 -1.61 -11.10
C SER A 176 10.99 -2.40 -11.90
N GLN A 177 10.91 -2.20 -13.23
CA GLN A 177 9.93 -2.87 -14.09
C GLN A 177 10.04 -4.40 -14.07
N TYR A 178 11.24 -4.96 -13.88
CA TYR A 178 11.45 -6.41 -13.83
C TYR A 178 10.83 -7.05 -12.59
N PHE A 179 10.63 -6.28 -11.53
CA PHE A 179 10.13 -6.74 -10.23
C PHE A 179 8.71 -6.29 -9.94
N THR A 180 8.15 -5.35 -10.70
CA THR A 180 6.81 -4.77 -10.46
C THR A 180 5.73 -5.84 -10.32
N TRP A 181 5.79 -6.92 -11.09
CA TRP A 181 4.79 -7.98 -11.02
C TRP A 181 4.77 -8.72 -9.66
N TYR A 182 5.91 -8.82 -8.95
CA TYR A 182 5.95 -9.39 -7.60
C TYR A 182 5.00 -8.62 -6.67
N TYR A 183 5.09 -7.29 -6.72
CA TYR A 183 4.36 -6.35 -5.89
C TYR A 183 2.92 -6.06 -6.38
N ILE A 184 2.51 -6.71 -7.45
CA ILE A 184 1.11 -6.75 -7.89
C ILE A 184 0.49 -8.09 -7.48
N VAL A 185 1.10 -9.20 -7.86
CA VAL A 185 0.54 -10.55 -7.68
C VAL A 185 0.52 -10.95 -6.20
N ALA A 186 1.63 -10.78 -5.49
CA ALA A 186 1.71 -11.20 -4.09
C ALA A 186 0.75 -10.40 -3.18
N PRO A 187 0.69 -9.05 -3.26
CA PRO A 187 -0.30 -8.30 -2.49
C PRO A 187 -1.76 -8.63 -2.84
N ILE A 188 -2.09 -8.93 -4.10
CA ILE A 188 -3.44 -9.39 -4.46
C ILE A 188 -3.77 -10.69 -3.73
N ILE A 189 -2.87 -11.67 -3.75
CA ILE A 189 -3.07 -12.95 -3.05
C ILE A 189 -3.26 -12.72 -1.56
N GLY A 190 -2.38 -11.94 -0.92
CA GLY A 190 -2.48 -11.61 0.50
C GLY A 190 -3.80 -10.92 0.87
N SER A 191 -4.24 -9.97 0.04
CA SER A 191 -5.52 -9.27 0.22
C SER A 191 -6.72 -10.22 0.11
N LEU A 192 -6.74 -11.11 -0.88
CA LEU A 192 -7.83 -12.08 -1.06
C LEU A 192 -7.92 -13.05 0.13
N ILE A 193 -6.78 -13.54 0.62
CA ILE A 193 -6.74 -14.41 1.81
C ILE A 193 -7.28 -13.64 3.03
N ALA A 194 -6.91 -12.39 3.22
CA ALA A 194 -7.40 -11.55 4.32
C ALA A 194 -8.93 -11.36 4.28
N VAL A 195 -9.49 -11.08 3.10
CA VAL A 195 -10.93 -10.94 2.90
C VAL A 195 -11.67 -12.25 3.20
N LEU A 196 -11.15 -13.38 2.73
CA LEU A 196 -11.73 -14.70 3.03
C LEU A 196 -11.70 -14.98 4.53
N HIS A 197 -10.57 -14.75 5.19
CA HIS A 197 -10.45 -14.94 6.65
C HIS A 197 -11.43 -14.03 7.40
N PHE A 198 -11.46 -12.75 7.08
CA PHE A 198 -12.35 -11.80 7.73
C PHE A 198 -13.83 -12.19 7.58
N ASN A 199 -14.27 -12.48 6.37
CA ASN A 199 -15.68 -12.81 6.13
C ASN A 199 -16.11 -14.17 6.69
N PHE A 200 -15.22 -15.16 6.71
CA PHE A 200 -15.54 -16.51 7.14
C PHE A 200 -15.42 -16.72 8.65
N ILE A 201 -14.43 -16.10 9.29
CA ILE A 201 -14.09 -16.36 10.70
C ILE A 201 -14.46 -15.20 11.62
N ILE A 202 -14.24 -13.94 11.18
CA ILE A 202 -14.28 -12.78 12.07
C ILE A 202 -15.64 -12.06 12.04
N LYS A 203 -16.22 -11.88 10.86
CA LYS A 203 -17.46 -11.11 10.68
C LYS A 203 -18.73 -11.82 11.18
N LYS A 204 -18.63 -13.10 11.56
CA LYS A 204 -19.72 -13.84 12.19
C LYS A 204 -19.89 -13.37 13.63
#